data_94c3d1688464d817bf2ef1b9da644ac5
#
_entry.id   94c3d1688464d817bf2ef1b9da644ac5
#
_cell.length_a   1.000
_cell.length_b   1.000
_cell.length_c   1.000
_cell.angle_alpha   90.00
_cell.angle_beta   90.00
_cell.angle_gamma   90.00
#
_symmetry.space_group_name_H-M   'P 1'
#
loop_
_entity.id
_entity.type
_entity.pdbx_description
1 polymer ?
#
loop_
_entity_poly.entity_id
_entity_poly.type
_entity_poly.pdbx_seq_one_letter_code
_entity_poly.pdbx_strand_id
1 'polypeptide(L)'
;KYDGPYYALQLLLRQGRWAVMPTVGDPTLHRFNIVPSDFVIEAIATLSATDRSSGRVYNLADPRPLTVAELYATMADAVGCRMIPVPLPAGLARFAIDHVPGVHSLLRIPSSTIAYLNHPTYYLTANQADLDDTGVACPPVESYMPTLVEFMRRNPDISAAAMQ
;
A
#
# COMPACT_ATOMS: atom_id res chain seq x y z
N LYS A 1 13.69 -3.44 -3.49
CA LYS A 1 13.00 -2.55 -4.43
C LYS A 1 11.80 -1.91 -3.74
N TYR A 2 11.62 -0.60 -3.94
CA TYR A 2 10.44 0.13 -3.47
C TYR A 2 9.39 0.18 -4.58
N ASP A 3 8.22 -0.42 -4.34
CA ASP A 3 7.06 -0.38 -5.22
C ASP A 3 5.74 -0.30 -4.41
N GLY A 4 4.60 -0.23 -5.10
CA GLY A 4 3.31 -0.12 -4.44
C GLY A 4 3.21 1.03 -3.44
N PRO A 5 2.89 0.77 -2.15
CA PRO A 5 2.71 1.82 -1.14
C PRO A 5 3.99 2.62 -0.83
N TYR A 6 5.17 2.08 -1.16
CA TYR A 6 6.44 2.78 -0.95
C TYR A 6 6.58 4.06 -1.76
N TYR A 7 5.89 4.19 -2.90
CA TYR A 7 5.90 5.44 -3.67
C TYR A 7 5.30 6.61 -2.87
N ALA A 8 4.17 6.37 -2.20
CA ALA A 8 3.54 7.38 -1.37
C ALA A 8 4.43 7.76 -0.18
N LEU A 9 5.03 6.76 0.49
CA LEU A 9 5.98 6.99 1.58
C LEU A 9 7.20 7.78 1.12
N GLN A 10 7.79 7.46 -0.05
CA GLN A 10 8.90 8.22 -0.60
C GLN A 10 8.53 9.69 -0.86
N LEU A 11 7.33 9.91 -1.38
CA LEU A 11 6.83 11.26 -1.63
C LEU A 11 6.71 12.06 -0.34
N LEU A 12 6.17 11.46 0.73
CA LEU A 12 6.05 12.09 2.05
C LEU A 12 7.43 12.36 2.67
N LEU A 13 8.33 11.38 2.64
CA LEU A 13 9.68 11.50 3.23
C LEU A 13 10.54 12.61 2.61
N ARG A 14 10.31 12.93 1.33
CA ARG A 14 11.06 13.97 0.61
C ARG A 14 10.61 15.39 0.92
N GLN A 15 9.43 15.60 1.47
CA GLN A 15 8.81 16.91 1.62
C GLN A 15 9.00 17.57 3.01
N GLY A 16 9.43 16.82 4.00
CA GLY A 16 9.65 17.33 5.35
C GLY A 16 8.37 17.51 6.17
N ARG A 17 8.27 18.58 6.98
CA ARG A 17 7.19 18.76 7.97
C ARG A 17 5.80 18.93 7.35
N TRP A 18 5.70 19.54 6.19
CA TRP A 18 4.48 19.73 5.42
C TRP A 18 4.62 18.96 4.12
N ALA A 19 3.67 18.08 3.85
CA ALA A 19 3.71 17.26 2.66
C ALA A 19 2.42 17.38 1.87
N VAL A 20 2.54 17.58 0.56
CA VAL A 20 1.44 17.59 -0.38
C VAL A 20 1.27 16.18 -0.95
N MET A 21 0.07 15.63 -0.85
CA MET A 21 -0.26 14.32 -1.40
C MET A 21 -1.33 14.47 -2.47
N PRO A 22 -1.01 14.20 -3.74
CA PRO A 22 -2.02 14.17 -4.79
C PRO A 22 -2.96 12.98 -4.55
N THR A 23 -4.26 13.25 -4.55
CA THR A 23 -5.31 12.24 -4.44
C THR A 23 -6.11 12.20 -5.73
N VAL A 24 -6.31 11.01 -6.28
CA VAL A 24 -7.05 10.83 -7.53
C VAL A 24 -8.40 10.17 -7.20
N GLY A 25 -9.48 10.75 -7.69
CA GLY A 25 -10.84 10.31 -7.35
C GLY A 25 -11.21 10.63 -5.91
N ASP A 26 -12.13 9.85 -5.34
CA ASP A 26 -12.52 9.95 -3.93
C ASP A 26 -11.73 8.92 -3.10
N PRO A 27 -10.75 9.34 -2.32
CA PRO A 27 -9.90 8.42 -1.55
C PRO A 27 -10.61 7.77 -0.36
N THR A 28 -11.85 8.18 -0.06
CA THR A 28 -12.66 7.59 1.01
C THR A 28 -13.49 6.39 0.55
N LEU A 29 -13.70 6.24 -0.76
CA LEU A 29 -14.53 5.18 -1.33
C LEU A 29 -13.77 3.87 -1.53
N HIS A 30 -12.48 3.94 -1.85
CA HIS A 30 -11.69 2.77 -2.22
C HIS A 30 -10.79 2.34 -1.07
N ARG A 31 -10.76 1.04 -0.84
CA ARG A 31 -9.88 0.42 0.15
C ARG A 31 -8.66 -0.19 -0.53
N PHE A 32 -7.53 -0.04 0.12
CA PHE A 32 -6.26 -0.54 -0.38
C PHE A 32 -5.76 -1.64 0.56
N ASN A 33 -5.71 -2.88 0.06
CA ASN A 33 -5.28 -4.01 0.86
C ASN A 33 -3.77 -4.16 0.81
N ILE A 34 -3.14 -4.10 1.96
CA ILE A 34 -1.70 -4.31 2.14
C ILE A 34 -1.52 -5.36 3.21
N VAL A 35 -0.70 -6.35 2.91
CA VAL A 35 -0.33 -7.39 3.87
C VAL A 35 1.19 -7.49 3.98
N PRO A 36 1.74 -7.67 5.17
CA PRO A 36 3.17 -7.87 5.33
C PRO A 36 3.57 -9.30 4.92
N SER A 37 4.79 -9.43 4.39
CA SER A 37 5.29 -10.70 3.85
C SER A 37 5.44 -11.80 4.91
N ASP A 38 5.76 -11.44 6.15
CA ASP A 38 5.85 -12.35 7.28
C ASP A 38 4.52 -13.02 7.58
N PHE A 39 3.42 -12.26 7.62
CA PHE A 39 2.07 -12.83 7.70
C PHE A 39 1.79 -13.82 6.57
N VAL A 40 2.12 -13.46 5.33
CA VAL A 40 1.87 -14.35 4.17
C VAL A 40 2.67 -15.64 4.29
N ILE A 41 3.94 -15.56 4.68
CA ILE A 41 4.82 -16.73 4.86
C ILE A 41 4.29 -17.64 5.97
N GLU A 42 3.93 -17.06 7.11
CA GLU A 42 3.43 -17.80 8.26
C GLU A 42 2.06 -18.45 7.97
N ALA A 43 1.17 -17.73 7.29
CA ALA A 43 -0.12 -18.26 6.87
C ALA A 43 0.03 -19.42 5.88
N ILE A 44 0.92 -19.30 4.90
CA ILE A 44 1.20 -20.39 3.95
C ILE A 44 1.75 -21.61 4.69
N ALA A 45 2.74 -21.41 5.57
CA ALA A 45 3.33 -22.51 6.35
C ALA A 45 2.27 -23.23 7.19
N THR A 46 1.44 -22.49 7.91
CA THR A 46 0.38 -23.02 8.76
C THR A 46 -0.68 -23.78 7.96
N LEU A 47 -1.18 -23.17 6.89
CA LEU A 47 -2.19 -23.80 6.03
C LEU A 47 -1.63 -25.06 5.34
N SER A 48 -0.37 -25.05 4.93
CA SER A 48 0.26 -26.22 4.29
C SER A 48 0.43 -27.40 5.23
N ALA A 49 0.44 -27.16 6.53
CA ALA A 49 0.61 -28.20 7.55
C ALA A 49 -0.70 -28.83 8.03
N THR A 50 -1.86 -28.40 7.51
CA THR A 50 -3.16 -28.90 7.93
C THR A 50 -3.94 -29.56 6.78
N ASP A 51 -4.57 -30.71 7.05
CA ASP A 51 -5.43 -31.39 6.07
C ASP A 51 -6.70 -30.59 5.72
N ARG A 52 -7.10 -29.67 6.62
CA ARG A 52 -8.27 -28.79 6.44
C ARG A 52 -8.15 -27.91 5.20
N SER A 53 -6.92 -27.58 4.79
CA SER A 53 -6.65 -26.72 3.62
C SER A 53 -6.66 -27.46 2.29
N SER A 54 -6.64 -28.79 2.32
CA SER A 54 -6.56 -29.60 1.10
C SER A 54 -7.69 -29.32 0.13
N GLY A 55 -7.34 -29.02 -1.13
CA GLY A 55 -8.30 -28.69 -2.19
C GLY A 55 -8.97 -27.32 -2.06
N ARG A 56 -8.51 -26.43 -1.16
CA ARG A 56 -9.06 -25.09 -0.95
C ARG A 56 -8.14 -24.01 -1.52
N VAL A 57 -8.73 -22.89 -1.91
CA VAL A 57 -8.05 -21.69 -2.38
C VAL A 57 -8.14 -20.62 -1.29
N TYR A 58 -7.02 -19.96 -1.01
CA TYR A 58 -6.91 -18.91 0.00
C TYR A 58 -6.48 -17.59 -0.63
N ASN A 59 -7.23 -16.53 -0.40
CA ASN A 59 -6.80 -15.16 -0.64
C ASN A 59 -6.34 -14.60 0.71
N LEU A 60 -5.04 -14.47 0.89
CA LEU A 60 -4.45 -13.89 2.09
C LEU A 60 -4.49 -12.36 1.97
N ALA A 61 -5.35 -11.74 2.73
CA ALA A 61 -5.58 -10.30 2.68
C ALA A 61 -5.88 -9.75 4.08
N ASP A 62 -5.69 -8.45 4.27
CA ASP A 62 -6.15 -7.78 5.48
C ASP A 62 -7.68 -7.82 5.53
N PRO A 63 -8.29 -8.39 6.58
CA PRO A 63 -9.75 -8.46 6.73
C PRO A 63 -10.39 -7.07 6.96
N ARG A 64 -9.61 -6.06 7.30
CA ARG A 64 -10.06 -4.69 7.60
C ARG A 64 -9.20 -3.65 6.87
N PRO A 65 -9.12 -3.71 5.53
CA PRO A 65 -8.25 -2.83 4.77
C PRO A 65 -8.67 -1.37 4.94
N LEU A 66 -7.68 -0.50 5.06
CA LEU A 66 -7.88 0.94 5.16
C LEU A 66 -8.37 1.52 3.83
N THR A 67 -9.14 2.59 3.90
CA THR A 67 -9.37 3.46 2.74
C THR A 67 -8.05 4.11 2.31
N VAL A 68 -7.97 4.60 1.08
CA VAL A 68 -6.77 5.32 0.61
C VAL A 68 -6.51 6.55 1.48
N ALA A 69 -7.56 7.24 1.94
CA ALA A 69 -7.44 8.39 2.83
C ALA A 69 -6.85 8.01 4.19
N GLU A 70 -7.36 6.94 4.81
CA GLU A 70 -6.86 6.42 6.09
C GLU A 70 -5.41 5.93 5.95
N LEU A 71 -5.10 5.23 4.87
CA LEU A 71 -3.75 4.76 4.60
C LEU A 71 -2.75 5.92 4.48
N TYR A 72 -3.11 6.97 3.76
CA TYR A 72 -2.25 8.16 3.63
C TYR A 72 -2.10 8.90 4.96
N ALA A 73 -3.15 8.97 5.79
CA ALA A 73 -3.06 9.52 7.13
C ALA A 73 -2.09 8.71 8.01
N THR A 74 -2.23 7.37 8.02
CA THR A 74 -1.33 6.46 8.75
C THR A 74 0.13 6.62 8.30
N MET A 75 0.37 6.76 6.98
CA MET A 75 1.70 7.03 6.45
C MET A 75 2.26 8.37 6.92
N ALA A 76 1.45 9.43 6.88
CA ALA A 76 1.86 10.77 7.29
C ALA A 76 2.19 10.82 8.79
N ASP A 77 1.40 10.16 9.62
CA ASP A 77 1.62 10.03 11.06
C ASP A 77 2.93 9.28 11.35
N ALA A 78 3.18 8.17 10.67
CA ALA A 78 4.41 7.40 10.82
C ALA A 78 5.65 8.17 10.35
N VAL A 79 5.53 8.99 9.31
CA VAL A 79 6.59 9.89 8.83
C VAL A 79 6.78 11.08 9.78
N GLY A 80 5.76 11.47 10.54
CA GLY A 80 5.75 12.65 11.41
C GLY A 80 5.56 13.96 10.63
N CYS A 81 4.79 13.93 9.53
CA CYS A 81 4.51 15.11 8.71
C CYS A 81 3.03 15.47 8.71
N ARG A 82 2.72 16.73 8.42
CA ARG A 82 1.37 17.20 8.13
C ARG A 82 1.08 17.06 6.65
N MET A 83 0.19 16.14 6.31
CA MET A 83 -0.22 15.91 4.94
C MET A 83 -1.36 16.86 4.53
N ILE A 84 -1.22 17.43 3.32
CA ILE A 84 -2.24 18.23 2.66
C ILE A 84 -2.69 17.45 1.42
N PRO A 85 -3.90 16.85 1.43
CA PRO A 85 -4.42 16.16 0.24
C PRO A 85 -4.80 17.20 -0.83
N VAL A 86 -4.35 16.97 -2.05
CA VAL A 86 -4.70 17.81 -3.21
C VAL A 86 -5.46 16.95 -4.22
N PRO A 87 -6.77 17.14 -4.37
CA PRO A 87 -7.56 16.38 -5.31
C PRO A 87 -7.16 16.70 -6.75
N LEU A 88 -6.85 15.67 -7.51
CA LEU A 88 -6.53 15.77 -8.95
C LEU A 88 -7.51 14.93 -9.75
N PRO A 89 -8.13 15.50 -10.80
CA PRO A 89 -8.87 14.72 -11.77
C PRO A 89 -7.97 13.65 -12.41
N ALA A 90 -8.47 12.42 -12.55
CA ALA A 90 -7.68 11.29 -13.06
C ALA A 90 -7.06 11.56 -14.44
N GLY A 91 -7.79 12.26 -15.31
CA GLY A 91 -7.28 12.66 -16.63
C GLY A 91 -6.10 13.64 -16.54
N LEU A 92 -6.16 14.61 -15.63
CA LEU A 92 -5.09 15.57 -15.41
C LEU A 92 -3.85 14.91 -14.78
N ALA A 93 -4.07 13.99 -13.83
CA ALA A 93 -2.98 13.24 -13.21
C ALA A 93 -2.23 12.38 -14.23
N ARG A 94 -2.95 11.65 -15.09
CA ARG A 94 -2.37 10.88 -16.20
C ARG A 94 -1.60 11.79 -17.17
N PHE A 95 -2.25 12.85 -17.63
CA PHE A 95 -1.60 13.80 -18.56
C PHE A 95 -0.31 14.38 -17.97
N ALA A 96 -0.33 14.76 -16.68
CA ALA A 96 0.86 15.31 -16.02
C ALA A 96 2.00 14.30 -15.93
N ILE A 97 1.72 13.03 -15.62
CA ILE A 97 2.74 11.99 -15.55
C ILE A 97 3.32 11.68 -16.94
N ASP A 98 2.47 11.62 -17.95
CA ASP A 98 2.89 11.17 -19.29
C ASP A 98 3.53 12.29 -20.12
N HIS A 99 3.21 13.56 -19.87
CA HIS A 99 3.58 14.67 -20.77
C HIS A 99 4.36 15.80 -20.09
N VAL A 100 4.35 15.92 -18.75
CA VAL A 100 5.08 17.00 -18.09
C VAL A 100 6.49 16.54 -17.70
N PRO A 101 7.55 17.11 -18.33
CA PRO A 101 8.92 16.76 -18.01
C PRO A 101 9.22 16.96 -16.51
N GLY A 102 9.79 15.94 -15.88
CA GLY A 102 10.14 15.99 -14.47
C GLY A 102 9.09 15.45 -13.51
N VAL A 103 7.78 15.42 -13.86
CA VAL A 103 6.74 14.85 -13.00
C VAL A 103 6.95 13.35 -12.82
N HIS A 104 7.21 12.63 -13.89
CA HIS A 104 7.53 11.19 -13.83
C HIS A 104 8.77 10.91 -12.98
N SER A 105 9.82 11.72 -13.09
CA SER A 105 11.05 11.56 -12.32
C SER A 105 10.88 11.96 -10.84
N LEU A 106 9.98 12.91 -10.56
CA LEU A 106 9.66 13.36 -9.22
C LEU A 106 8.79 12.36 -8.48
N LEU A 107 7.72 11.92 -9.11
CA LEU A 107 6.74 11.00 -8.51
C LEU A 107 7.24 9.56 -8.56
N ARG A 108 7.99 9.18 -9.60
CA ARG A 108 8.44 7.81 -9.88
C ARG A 108 7.32 6.77 -9.86
N ILE A 109 6.10 7.22 -10.17
CA ILE A 109 4.89 6.40 -10.20
C ILE A 109 4.53 6.18 -11.67
N PRO A 110 4.38 4.93 -12.13
CA PRO A 110 3.82 4.66 -13.45
C PRO A 110 2.38 5.16 -13.55
N SER A 111 1.98 5.70 -14.70
CA SER A 111 0.58 6.17 -14.91
C SER A 111 -0.46 5.06 -14.72
N SER A 112 -0.08 3.79 -14.96
CA SER A 112 -0.90 2.62 -14.67
C SER A 112 -1.28 2.46 -13.19
N THR A 113 -0.45 2.96 -12.25
CA THR A 113 -0.73 2.89 -10.81
C THR A 113 -1.97 3.70 -10.44
N ILE A 114 -2.28 4.76 -11.18
CA ILE A 114 -3.50 5.56 -10.97
C ILE A 114 -4.76 4.71 -11.15
N ALA A 115 -4.73 3.74 -12.07
CA ALA A 115 -5.87 2.86 -12.30
C ALA A 115 -6.17 2.00 -11.06
N TYR A 116 -5.15 1.51 -10.35
CA TYR A 116 -5.34 0.69 -9.15
C TYR A 116 -5.97 1.45 -7.99
N LEU A 117 -5.73 2.77 -7.89
CA LEU A 117 -6.31 3.60 -6.84
C LEU A 117 -7.79 3.93 -7.05
N ASN A 118 -8.30 3.73 -8.27
CA ASN A 118 -9.68 4.09 -8.66
C ASN A 118 -10.60 2.89 -8.90
N HIS A 119 -10.09 1.66 -8.74
CA HIS A 119 -10.91 0.46 -8.92
C HIS A 119 -11.19 -0.21 -7.56
N PRO A 120 -12.47 -0.50 -7.26
CA PRO A 120 -12.80 -1.28 -6.09
C PRO A 120 -12.20 -2.69 -6.25
N THR A 121 -11.41 -3.10 -5.27
CA THR A 121 -10.85 -4.46 -5.23
C THR A 121 -11.51 -5.22 -4.09
N TYR A 122 -12.12 -6.35 -4.41
CA TYR A 122 -12.75 -7.23 -3.44
C TYR A 122 -11.96 -8.54 -3.34
N TYR A 123 -11.69 -8.97 -2.12
CA TYR A 123 -11.03 -10.24 -1.85
C TYR A 123 -12.00 -11.16 -1.14
N LEU A 124 -12.17 -12.38 -1.67
CA LEU A 124 -12.93 -13.43 -1.01
C LEU A 124 -12.03 -14.10 0.04
N THR A 125 -12.13 -13.64 1.27
CA THR A 125 -11.29 -14.09 2.40
C THR A 125 -11.96 -15.12 3.29
N ALA A 126 -13.12 -15.67 2.89
CA ALA A 126 -13.89 -16.59 3.72
C ALA A 126 -13.06 -17.79 4.22
N ASN A 127 -12.18 -18.34 3.37
CA ASN A 127 -11.32 -19.46 3.74
C ASN A 127 -10.21 -19.06 4.74
N GLN A 128 -9.90 -17.76 4.87
CA GLN A 128 -8.91 -17.28 5.82
C GLN A 128 -9.29 -17.53 7.29
N ALA A 129 -10.60 -17.79 7.55
CA ALA A 129 -11.08 -18.23 8.86
C ALA A 129 -10.44 -19.56 9.33
N ASP A 130 -9.85 -20.34 8.45
CA ASP A 130 -9.07 -21.53 8.83
C ASP A 130 -7.80 -21.19 9.63
N LEU A 131 -7.42 -19.92 9.70
CA LEU A 131 -6.31 -19.41 10.51
C LEU A 131 -6.73 -18.97 11.92
N ASP A 132 -8.02 -18.78 12.20
CA ASP A 132 -8.52 -18.15 13.43
C ASP A 132 -8.00 -18.81 14.72
N ASP A 133 -7.91 -20.14 14.76
CA ASP A 133 -7.46 -20.89 15.93
C ASP A 133 -5.95 -21.17 15.94
N THR A 134 -5.19 -20.64 14.98
CA THR A 134 -3.76 -20.95 14.80
C THR A 134 -2.83 -19.92 15.43
N GLY A 135 -3.36 -18.78 15.84
CA GLY A 135 -2.59 -17.62 16.30
C GLY A 135 -2.01 -16.78 15.15
N VAL A 136 -2.17 -17.18 13.88
CA VAL A 136 -1.70 -16.45 12.72
C VAL A 136 -2.78 -15.48 12.26
N ALA A 137 -2.52 -14.19 12.40
CA ALA A 137 -3.45 -13.12 12.03
C ALA A 137 -2.73 -12.00 11.27
N CYS A 138 -3.43 -11.41 10.30
CA CYS A 138 -2.89 -10.24 9.62
C CYS A 138 -2.82 -9.05 10.59
N PRO A 139 -1.62 -8.50 10.85
CA PRO A 139 -1.48 -7.34 11.72
C PRO A 139 -2.07 -6.10 11.05
N PRO A 140 -2.66 -5.17 11.82
CA PRO A 140 -3.16 -3.92 11.26
C PRO A 140 -2.02 -3.07 10.69
N VAL A 141 -2.29 -2.35 9.59
CA VAL A 141 -1.29 -1.54 8.86
C VAL A 141 -0.57 -0.56 9.78
N GLU A 142 -1.27 0.01 10.74
CA GLU A 142 -0.76 0.98 11.70
C GLU A 142 0.37 0.41 12.56
N SER A 143 0.34 -0.89 12.83
CA SER A 143 1.32 -1.54 13.71
C SER A 143 2.71 -1.69 13.08
N TYR A 144 2.79 -1.84 11.76
CA TYR A 144 4.08 -2.05 11.06
C TYR A 144 4.50 -0.86 10.18
N MET A 145 3.64 0.13 9.96
CA MET A 145 3.97 1.31 9.17
C MET A 145 5.21 2.07 9.68
N PRO A 146 5.41 2.26 11.01
CA PRO A 146 6.63 2.89 11.52
C PRO A 146 7.90 2.12 11.13
N THR A 147 7.84 0.79 11.14
CA THR A 147 8.98 -0.06 10.74
C THR A 147 9.33 0.13 9.26
N LEU A 148 8.34 0.23 8.40
CA LEU A 148 8.55 0.51 6.97
C LEU A 148 9.21 1.88 6.76
N VAL A 149 8.73 2.91 7.45
CA VAL A 149 9.28 4.27 7.39
C VAL A 149 10.74 4.28 7.86
N GLU A 150 11.03 3.61 8.98
CA GLU A 150 12.40 3.53 9.50
C GLU A 150 13.33 2.78 8.54
N PHE A 151 12.86 1.68 7.96
CA PHE A 151 13.62 0.95 6.95
C PHE A 151 13.95 1.84 5.74
N MET A 152 12.98 2.62 5.24
CA MET A 152 13.19 3.52 4.12
C MET A 152 14.18 4.65 4.45
N ARG A 153 14.14 5.17 5.67
CA ARG A 153 15.10 6.18 6.14
C ARG A 153 16.53 5.66 6.20
N ARG A 154 16.70 4.39 6.58
CA ARG A 154 18.01 3.72 6.64
C ARG A 154 18.54 3.30 5.27
N ASN A 155 17.65 3.14 4.29
CA ASN A 155 17.96 2.60 2.97
C ASN A 155 17.43 3.52 1.84
N PRO A 156 17.87 4.79 1.78
CA PRO A 156 17.31 5.77 0.83
C PRO A 156 17.65 5.44 -0.64
N ASP A 157 18.72 4.67 -0.88
CA ASP A 157 19.27 4.37 -2.21
C ASP A 157 18.62 3.15 -2.88
N ILE A 158 17.71 2.45 -2.19
CA ILE A 158 17.00 1.34 -2.82
C ILE A 158 16.16 1.86 -3.98
N SER A 159 16.37 1.26 -5.15
CA SER A 159 15.70 1.67 -6.38
C SER A 159 14.19 1.50 -6.30
N ALA A 160 13.47 2.52 -6.75
CA ALA A 160 12.04 2.49 -7.03
C ALA A 160 11.73 2.29 -8.53
N ALA A 161 12.75 2.03 -9.36
CA ALA A 161 12.54 1.82 -10.79
C ALA A 161 11.61 0.62 -11.02
N ALA A 162 10.63 0.80 -11.92
CA ALA A 162 9.76 -0.28 -12.35
C ALA A 162 10.60 -1.45 -12.90
N MET A 163 10.14 -2.67 -12.72
CA MET A 163 10.72 -3.80 -13.44
C MET A 163 10.42 -3.56 -14.93
N GLN A 164 11.49 -3.40 -15.70
CA GLN A 164 11.42 -3.45 -17.17
C GLN A 164 11.30 -4.89 -17.61
#